data_c2508c91d14c6ca941ba5cbac2f01039
#
_entry.id   c2508c91d14c6ca941ba5cbac2f01039
#
_cell.length_a   1.000
_cell.length_b   1.000
_cell.length_c   1.000
_cell.angle_alpha   90.00
_cell.angle_beta   90.00
_cell.angle_gamma   90.00
#
_symmetry.space_group_name_H-M   'P 1'
#
loop_
_entity.id
_entity.type
_entity.pdbx_description
1 polymer ?
#
loop_
_entity_poly.entity_id
_entity_poly.type
_entity_poly.pdbx_seq_one_letter_code
_entity_poly.pdbx_strand_id
1 'polypeptide(L)'
;MPLVGSKKRKMKMTQTWRWYGPNDPVSLSDIRQAGATGIVNALHHIPNGSIWSEAEIQKRKNEIESAGLSWDVVESLPVHEKIKTRTKDFDQLIENYKVSLKNLANCGVFVICYNFMPILDWTRTRLDLVMDDGSLALEFNASELRVFDLCILKREGAEKDYTDKEISDAKLQFENMSKSDIQRISDNILKGLPGSEEGYSLEEFTAMLDTYKGIDANKLRLNLVQFLSEIIPVAESLGLRMCIHPDDPPFPLLGLPRVVSKIEDYQYIFDKVPSISNGITFCTGSLGVIPENDLPFIFNSFANRVHFLHLRSTKRDDEGNFFEADHLEGDVDMHEIIKCVIIEQRRRASENRDCLLYTSPSPRDAHESRMPSSA
;
A
#
# COMPACT_ATOMS: atom_id res chain seq x y z
N MET A 1 16.54 -46.16 -18.57
CA MET A 1 15.83 -45.15 -17.78
C MET A 1 15.60 -43.95 -18.68
N PRO A 2 14.39 -43.57 -19.02
CA PRO A 2 14.14 -42.37 -19.83
C PRO A 2 14.31 -41.15 -18.95
N LEU A 3 15.06 -40.16 -19.43
CA LEU A 3 15.26 -38.85 -18.88
C LEU A 3 13.91 -38.17 -18.75
N VAL A 4 13.49 -37.87 -17.51
CA VAL A 4 12.32 -37.09 -17.22
C VAL A 4 12.58 -35.68 -17.78
N GLY A 5 11.85 -35.34 -18.86
CA GLY A 5 11.91 -34.04 -19.48
C GLY A 5 11.58 -32.94 -18.50
N SER A 6 12.52 -32.04 -18.26
CA SER A 6 12.26 -30.80 -17.51
C SER A 6 11.18 -30.03 -18.25
N LYS A 7 9.96 -30.00 -17.67
CA LYS A 7 8.93 -29.04 -18.09
C LYS A 7 9.54 -27.66 -17.96
N LYS A 8 9.86 -27.00 -19.09
CA LYS A 8 10.18 -25.58 -19.11
C LYS A 8 9.01 -24.85 -18.42
N ARG A 9 9.24 -24.36 -17.21
CA ARG A 9 8.29 -23.51 -16.50
C ARG A 9 8.00 -22.33 -17.43
N LYS A 10 6.74 -22.16 -17.84
CA LYS A 10 6.34 -21.02 -18.67
C LYS A 10 6.69 -19.75 -17.91
N MET A 11 7.48 -18.87 -18.53
CA MET A 11 7.87 -17.53 -18.04
C MET A 11 6.67 -16.57 -18.06
N LYS A 12 5.63 -16.86 -17.26
CA LYS A 12 4.45 -16.00 -17.22
C LYS A 12 4.41 -15.33 -15.85
N MET A 13 4.50 -14.00 -15.83
CA MET A 13 4.19 -13.21 -14.64
C MET A 13 2.75 -13.52 -14.21
N THR A 14 2.51 -13.55 -12.91
CA THR A 14 1.16 -13.73 -12.39
C THR A 14 0.46 -12.37 -12.36
N GLN A 15 -0.66 -12.30 -13.06
CA GLN A 15 -1.55 -11.14 -13.07
C GLN A 15 -2.51 -11.29 -11.91
N THR A 16 -2.43 -10.39 -10.96
CA THR A 16 -3.29 -10.41 -9.78
C THR A 16 -4.27 -9.24 -9.80
N TRP A 17 -5.37 -9.41 -9.10
CA TRP A 17 -6.38 -8.39 -8.87
C TRP A 17 -6.60 -8.23 -7.37
N ARG A 18 -6.72 -7.00 -6.88
CA ARG A 18 -7.06 -6.74 -5.48
C ARG A 18 -8.56 -6.92 -5.29
N TRP A 19 -8.92 -7.87 -4.45
CA TRP A 19 -10.30 -8.16 -4.05
C TRP A 19 -10.48 -7.91 -2.56
N TYR A 20 -11.46 -7.08 -2.20
CA TYR A 20 -11.67 -6.67 -0.81
C TYR A 20 -12.48 -7.67 0.02
N GLY A 21 -12.91 -8.76 -0.56
CA GLY A 21 -13.62 -9.83 0.13
C GLY A 21 -15.08 -9.95 -0.28
N PRO A 22 -15.90 -10.72 0.46
CA PRO A 22 -17.27 -11.06 0.06
C PRO A 22 -18.21 -9.87 -0.15
N ASN A 23 -17.88 -8.73 0.44
CA ASN A 23 -18.66 -7.50 0.32
C ASN A 23 -18.17 -6.58 -0.83
N ASP A 24 -17.11 -7.00 -1.54
CA ASP A 24 -16.63 -6.28 -2.72
C ASP A 24 -17.70 -6.31 -3.82
N PRO A 25 -18.07 -5.16 -4.40
CA PRO A 25 -18.99 -5.13 -5.53
C PRO A 25 -18.48 -5.90 -6.76
N VAL A 26 -17.14 -6.07 -6.90
CA VAL A 26 -16.53 -6.91 -7.93
C VAL A 26 -16.46 -8.35 -7.44
N SER A 27 -17.11 -9.23 -8.15
CA SER A 27 -17.07 -10.66 -7.82
C SER A 27 -15.78 -11.32 -8.31
N LEU A 28 -15.40 -12.44 -7.67
CA LEU A 28 -14.30 -13.28 -8.15
C LEU A 28 -14.52 -13.78 -9.59
N SER A 29 -15.77 -13.92 -10.01
CA SER A 29 -16.12 -14.29 -11.38
C SER A 29 -15.76 -13.19 -12.37
N ASP A 30 -16.04 -11.93 -12.04
CA ASP A 30 -15.71 -10.76 -12.87
C ASP A 30 -14.20 -10.62 -13.00
N ILE A 31 -13.47 -10.76 -11.89
CA ILE A 31 -12.01 -10.75 -11.86
C ILE A 31 -11.40 -11.80 -12.78
N ARG A 32 -11.94 -13.02 -12.72
CA ARG A 32 -11.52 -14.11 -13.61
C ARG A 32 -11.83 -13.81 -15.05
N GLN A 33 -13.01 -13.24 -15.34
CA GLN A 33 -13.43 -12.85 -16.68
C GLN A 33 -12.54 -11.74 -17.26
N ALA A 34 -12.08 -10.80 -16.42
CA ALA A 34 -11.11 -9.78 -16.77
C ALA A 34 -9.71 -10.35 -17.09
N GLY A 35 -9.46 -11.63 -16.82
CA GLY A 35 -8.24 -12.34 -17.20
C GLY A 35 -7.19 -12.43 -16.10
N ALA A 36 -7.45 -11.95 -14.89
CA ALA A 36 -6.58 -12.17 -13.75
C ALA A 36 -6.53 -13.67 -13.38
N THR A 37 -5.40 -14.10 -12.86
CA THR A 37 -5.18 -15.50 -12.45
C THR A 37 -4.96 -15.64 -10.96
N GLY A 38 -4.60 -14.54 -10.31
CA GLY A 38 -4.32 -14.48 -8.88
C GLY A 38 -5.05 -13.33 -8.19
N ILE A 39 -5.15 -13.46 -6.88
CA ILE A 39 -5.82 -12.51 -6.00
C ILE A 39 -4.83 -11.93 -5.00
N VAL A 40 -4.96 -10.63 -4.79
CA VAL A 40 -4.42 -9.87 -3.66
C VAL A 40 -5.57 -9.65 -2.67
N ASN A 41 -5.43 -10.10 -1.44
CA ASN A 41 -6.50 -9.99 -0.44
C ASN A 41 -5.95 -9.91 0.98
N ALA A 42 -6.76 -9.45 1.91
CA ALA A 42 -6.50 -9.47 3.35
C ALA A 42 -7.75 -9.89 4.13
N LEU A 43 -7.56 -10.28 5.40
CA LEU A 43 -8.65 -10.64 6.29
C LEU A 43 -9.12 -9.40 7.08
N HIS A 44 -9.73 -8.44 6.39
CA HIS A 44 -10.14 -7.13 6.94
C HIS A 44 -11.09 -7.24 8.13
N HIS A 45 -11.82 -8.35 8.30
CA HIS A 45 -12.71 -8.59 9.42
C HIS A 45 -11.99 -9.00 10.72
N ILE A 46 -10.68 -9.22 10.68
CA ILE A 46 -9.89 -9.53 11.88
C ILE A 46 -9.26 -8.24 12.40
N PRO A 47 -9.50 -7.88 13.68
CA PRO A 47 -8.96 -6.65 14.26
C PRO A 47 -7.43 -6.57 14.16
N ASN A 48 -6.92 -5.36 13.91
CA ASN A 48 -5.48 -5.11 13.81
C ASN A 48 -4.73 -5.57 15.08
N GLY A 49 -3.61 -6.27 14.89
CA GLY A 49 -2.83 -6.88 15.99
C GLY A 49 -3.32 -8.24 16.47
N SER A 50 -4.47 -8.70 16.01
CA SER A 50 -4.97 -10.05 16.30
C SER A 50 -4.31 -11.11 15.41
N ILE A 51 -4.27 -12.35 15.92
CA ILE A 51 -3.71 -13.48 15.15
C ILE A 51 -4.68 -13.88 14.04
N TRP A 52 -4.17 -13.99 12.81
CA TRP A 52 -4.88 -14.64 11.73
C TRP A 52 -4.76 -16.16 11.88
N SER A 53 -5.87 -16.82 12.23
CA SER A 53 -5.89 -18.28 12.40
C SER A 53 -5.82 -18.99 11.04
N GLU A 54 -5.25 -20.21 11.04
CA GLU A 54 -5.23 -21.05 9.83
C GLU A 54 -6.66 -21.32 9.30
N ALA A 55 -7.65 -21.41 10.18
CA ALA A 55 -9.04 -21.63 9.79
C ALA A 55 -9.61 -20.48 8.97
N GLU A 56 -9.37 -19.22 9.40
CA GLU A 56 -9.83 -18.03 8.67
C GLU A 56 -9.07 -17.85 7.35
N ILE A 57 -7.74 -18.10 7.37
CA ILE A 57 -6.91 -18.05 6.15
C ILE A 57 -7.39 -19.11 5.15
N GLN A 58 -7.59 -20.35 5.59
CA GLN A 58 -8.02 -21.43 4.71
C GLN A 58 -9.44 -21.22 4.18
N LYS A 59 -10.34 -20.66 4.99
CA LYS A 59 -11.69 -20.30 4.56
C LYS A 59 -11.65 -19.32 3.39
N ARG A 60 -10.88 -18.22 3.51
CA ARG A 60 -10.71 -17.24 2.46
C ARG A 60 -10.02 -17.82 1.21
N LYS A 61 -9.01 -18.66 1.42
CA LYS A 61 -8.31 -19.34 0.34
C LYS A 61 -9.23 -20.26 -0.45
N ASN A 62 -10.05 -21.06 0.23
CA ASN A 62 -11.01 -21.94 -0.42
C ASN A 62 -12.05 -21.17 -1.24
N GLU A 63 -12.50 -20.01 -0.76
CA GLU A 63 -13.41 -19.13 -1.46
C GLU A 63 -12.80 -18.68 -2.80
N ILE A 64 -11.56 -18.17 -2.78
CA ILE A 64 -10.82 -17.73 -3.96
C ILE A 64 -10.55 -18.90 -4.92
N GLU A 65 -10.07 -20.03 -4.41
CA GLU A 65 -9.73 -21.20 -5.22
C GLU A 65 -10.97 -21.85 -5.86
N SER A 66 -12.13 -21.79 -5.19
CA SER A 66 -13.40 -22.27 -5.75
C SER A 66 -13.85 -21.47 -6.98
N ALA A 67 -13.42 -20.23 -7.12
CA ALA A 67 -13.62 -19.42 -8.32
C ALA A 67 -12.58 -19.68 -9.42
N GLY A 68 -11.62 -20.58 -9.20
CA GLY A 68 -10.55 -20.93 -10.13
C GLY A 68 -9.41 -19.90 -10.19
N LEU A 69 -9.22 -19.14 -9.11
CA LEU A 69 -8.16 -18.17 -8.89
C LEU A 69 -7.22 -18.67 -7.79
N SER A 70 -6.01 -18.10 -7.68
CA SER A 70 -5.09 -18.36 -6.56
C SER A 70 -5.00 -17.16 -5.62
N TRP A 71 -4.83 -17.39 -4.32
CA TRP A 71 -4.48 -16.32 -3.40
C TRP A 71 -2.97 -16.18 -3.32
N ASP A 72 -2.42 -15.22 -4.05
CA ASP A 72 -0.97 -15.09 -4.25
C ASP A 72 -0.31 -14.11 -3.30
N VAL A 73 -1.01 -13.04 -2.91
CA VAL A 73 -0.48 -11.95 -2.09
C VAL A 73 -1.44 -11.59 -0.98
N VAL A 74 -0.92 -11.48 0.23
CA VAL A 74 -1.59 -10.76 1.31
C VAL A 74 -1.27 -9.28 1.17
N GLU A 75 -2.29 -8.46 1.06
CA GLU A 75 -2.13 -7.01 1.14
C GLU A 75 -3.33 -6.37 1.88
N SER A 76 -3.07 -5.99 3.13
CA SER A 76 -1.83 -6.14 3.88
C SER A 76 -2.05 -6.97 5.15
N LEU A 77 -0.98 -7.56 5.67
CA LEU A 77 -0.96 -7.97 7.07
C LEU A 77 -0.65 -6.71 7.89
N PRO A 78 -1.60 -6.16 8.64
CA PRO A 78 -1.45 -4.84 9.23
C PRO A 78 -0.44 -4.84 10.37
N VAL A 79 0.37 -3.78 10.44
CA VAL A 79 1.29 -3.54 11.55
C VAL A 79 0.64 -2.60 12.55
N HIS A 80 0.33 -3.09 13.73
CA HIS A 80 -0.39 -2.32 14.75
C HIS A 80 0.42 -1.09 15.21
N GLU A 81 -0.28 0.03 15.49
CA GLU A 81 0.34 1.31 15.86
C GLU A 81 1.28 1.21 17.07
N LYS A 82 0.96 0.39 18.07
CA LYS A 82 1.86 0.15 19.21
C LYS A 82 3.20 -0.47 18.81
N ILE A 83 3.28 -1.22 17.71
CA ILE A 83 4.54 -1.72 17.16
C ILE A 83 5.32 -0.55 16.55
N LYS A 84 4.67 0.30 15.76
CA LYS A 84 5.27 1.47 15.11
C LYS A 84 5.78 2.49 16.14
N THR A 85 5.05 2.68 17.23
CA THR A 85 5.40 3.61 18.32
C THR A 85 6.28 2.98 19.41
N ARG A 86 6.40 1.64 19.47
CA ARG A 86 7.09 0.87 20.53
C ARG A 86 6.53 1.18 21.92
N THR A 87 5.21 1.33 22.02
CA THR A 87 4.50 1.58 23.26
C THR A 87 4.12 0.28 23.97
N LYS A 88 3.56 0.39 25.17
CA LYS A 88 3.21 -0.77 26.02
C LYS A 88 2.49 -1.88 25.22
N ASP A 89 2.85 -3.12 25.50
CA ASP A 89 2.29 -4.37 24.93
C ASP A 89 2.70 -4.64 23.45
N PHE A 90 3.62 -3.85 22.86
CA PHE A 90 4.06 -4.08 21.48
C PHE A 90 4.70 -5.46 21.26
N ASP A 91 5.40 -6.01 22.28
CA ASP A 91 6.06 -7.32 22.19
C ASP A 91 5.04 -8.43 21.92
N GLN A 92 3.89 -8.42 22.61
CA GLN A 92 2.81 -9.38 22.36
C GLN A 92 2.24 -9.27 20.94
N LEU A 93 2.13 -8.05 20.42
CA LEU A 93 1.65 -7.80 19.07
C LEU A 93 2.65 -8.30 18.00
N ILE A 94 3.95 -8.19 18.27
CA ILE A 94 4.98 -8.81 17.41
C ILE A 94 4.87 -10.33 17.44
N GLU A 95 4.66 -10.96 18.59
CA GLU A 95 4.43 -12.42 18.66
C GLU A 95 3.16 -12.83 17.91
N ASN A 96 2.07 -12.09 18.02
CA ASN A 96 0.85 -12.33 17.24
C ASN A 96 1.13 -12.22 15.71
N TYR A 97 1.95 -11.26 15.31
CA TYR A 97 2.36 -11.08 13.92
C TYR A 97 3.17 -12.30 13.42
N LYS A 98 4.13 -12.77 14.20
CA LYS A 98 4.93 -13.97 13.89
C LYS A 98 4.05 -15.22 13.76
N VAL A 99 3.05 -15.39 14.63
CA VAL A 99 2.10 -16.50 14.55
C VAL A 99 1.27 -16.39 13.27
N SER A 100 0.81 -15.19 12.91
CA SER A 100 0.07 -14.96 11.67
C SER A 100 0.90 -15.30 10.43
N LEU A 101 2.20 -14.94 10.43
CA LEU A 101 3.14 -15.29 9.36
C LEU A 101 3.26 -16.83 9.22
N LYS A 102 3.40 -17.54 10.33
CA LYS A 102 3.47 -19.00 10.34
C LYS A 102 2.19 -19.64 9.77
N ASN A 103 1.04 -19.14 10.18
CA ASN A 103 -0.26 -19.63 9.72
C ASN A 103 -0.45 -19.39 8.22
N LEU A 104 -0.02 -18.22 7.70
CA LEU A 104 -0.03 -17.93 6.27
C LEU A 104 0.87 -18.87 5.47
N ALA A 105 2.09 -19.14 5.95
CA ALA A 105 2.99 -20.10 5.34
C ALA A 105 2.41 -21.51 5.32
N ASN A 106 1.81 -21.96 6.43
CA ASN A 106 1.15 -23.28 6.54
C ASN A 106 -0.01 -23.41 5.55
N CYS A 107 -0.72 -22.32 5.29
CA CYS A 107 -1.80 -22.27 4.29
C CYS A 107 -1.28 -22.04 2.85
N GLY A 108 0.02 -21.88 2.63
CA GLY A 108 0.63 -21.77 1.31
C GLY A 108 0.46 -20.38 0.68
N VAL A 109 0.41 -19.30 1.48
CA VAL A 109 0.45 -17.91 1.02
C VAL A 109 1.79 -17.31 1.43
N PHE A 110 2.63 -16.97 0.46
CA PHE A 110 4.06 -16.70 0.72
C PHE A 110 4.50 -15.26 0.49
N VAL A 111 3.69 -14.43 -0.18
CA VAL A 111 4.02 -13.01 -0.41
C VAL A 111 3.15 -12.15 0.50
N ILE A 112 3.81 -11.42 1.39
CA ILE A 112 3.15 -10.65 2.45
C ILE A 112 3.52 -9.18 2.30
N CYS A 113 2.60 -8.41 1.75
CA CYS A 113 2.69 -6.95 1.71
C CYS A 113 2.28 -6.37 3.06
N TYR A 114 3.00 -5.37 3.50
CA TYR A 114 2.72 -4.59 4.71
C TYR A 114 3.18 -3.14 4.49
N ASN A 115 2.68 -2.23 5.30
CA ASN A 115 3.15 -0.85 5.36
C ASN A 115 3.58 -0.50 6.79
N PHE A 116 4.31 0.61 6.93
CA PHE A 116 4.74 1.12 8.24
C PHE A 116 4.38 2.61 8.41
N MET A 117 3.41 3.07 7.66
CA MET A 117 2.89 4.42 7.72
C MET A 117 2.17 4.67 9.05
N PRO A 118 2.47 5.76 9.76
CA PRO A 118 1.75 6.14 10.98
C PRO A 118 0.26 6.38 10.72
N ILE A 119 -0.60 5.74 11.49
CA ILE A 119 -2.07 5.89 11.57
C ILE A 119 -2.76 5.63 10.21
N LEU A 120 -2.49 6.45 9.22
CA LEU A 120 -3.09 6.38 7.88
C LEU A 120 -2.12 5.71 6.92
N ASP A 121 -2.49 4.56 6.41
CA ASP A 121 -1.71 3.79 5.44
C ASP A 121 -1.98 4.19 3.98
N TRP A 122 -2.88 5.14 3.79
CA TRP A 122 -3.23 5.76 2.52
C TRP A 122 -4.05 7.01 2.78
N THR A 123 -3.82 8.09 2.02
CA THR A 123 -4.56 9.33 2.22
C THR A 123 -4.92 9.97 0.89
N ARG A 124 -6.22 10.21 0.69
CA ARG A 124 -6.79 11.00 -0.40
C ARG A 124 -7.83 11.95 0.16
N THR A 125 -7.97 13.10 -0.47
CA THR A 125 -8.95 14.12 -0.07
C THR A 125 -10.25 13.99 -0.87
N ARG A 126 -10.18 13.38 -2.07
CA ARG A 126 -11.33 13.12 -2.93
C ARG A 126 -11.25 11.73 -3.55
N LEU A 127 -12.37 11.01 -3.57
CA LEU A 127 -12.47 9.66 -4.10
C LEU A 127 -13.26 9.58 -5.42
N ASP A 128 -13.74 10.72 -5.90
CA ASP A 128 -14.70 10.84 -7.00
C ASP A 128 -14.39 12.05 -7.90
N LEU A 129 -13.11 12.34 -8.12
CA LEU A 129 -12.69 13.37 -9.07
C LEU A 129 -13.16 12.96 -10.48
N VAL A 130 -14.05 13.77 -11.07
CA VAL A 130 -14.57 13.51 -12.42
C VAL A 130 -13.51 13.90 -13.44
N MET A 131 -13.12 12.94 -14.29
CA MET A 131 -12.19 13.12 -15.40
C MET A 131 -12.93 13.55 -16.67
N ASP A 132 -12.18 14.04 -17.69
CA ASP A 132 -12.74 14.56 -18.94
C ASP A 132 -13.58 13.52 -19.71
N ASP A 133 -13.25 12.24 -19.56
CA ASP A 133 -14.00 11.12 -20.17
C ASP A 133 -15.19 10.66 -19.32
N GLY A 134 -15.43 11.30 -18.17
CA GLY A 134 -16.50 10.98 -17.23
C GLY A 134 -16.17 9.87 -16.23
N SER A 135 -14.97 9.32 -16.26
CA SER A 135 -14.50 8.39 -15.22
C SER A 135 -14.19 9.13 -13.90
N LEU A 136 -14.05 8.38 -12.82
CA LEU A 136 -13.72 8.91 -11.50
C LEU A 136 -12.29 8.55 -11.12
N ALA A 137 -11.56 9.50 -10.57
CA ALA A 137 -10.20 9.31 -10.08
C ALA A 137 -10.08 9.64 -8.58
N LEU A 138 -9.06 9.07 -7.95
CA LEU A 138 -8.70 9.37 -6.57
C LEU A 138 -7.73 10.57 -6.58
N GLU A 139 -7.99 11.58 -5.76
CA GLU A 139 -7.19 12.80 -5.71
C GLU A 139 -6.66 13.05 -4.30
N PHE A 140 -5.41 13.48 -4.24
CA PHE A 140 -4.83 14.17 -3.09
C PHE A 140 -4.70 15.65 -3.43
N ASN A 141 -5.44 16.49 -2.70
CA ASN A 141 -5.39 17.93 -2.84
C ASN A 141 -4.73 18.53 -1.59
N ALA A 142 -3.57 19.14 -1.78
CA ALA A 142 -2.76 19.68 -0.69
C ALA A 142 -3.47 20.83 0.05
N SER A 143 -4.27 21.65 -0.65
CA SER A 143 -5.01 22.73 0.00
C SER A 143 -6.15 22.19 0.86
N GLU A 144 -6.86 21.16 0.42
CA GLU A 144 -7.90 20.48 1.22
C GLU A 144 -7.29 19.81 2.46
N LEU A 145 -6.09 19.21 2.35
CA LEU A 145 -5.39 18.66 3.52
C LEU A 145 -5.02 19.76 4.52
N ARG A 146 -4.55 20.93 4.06
CA ARG A 146 -4.25 22.06 4.94
C ARG A 146 -5.50 22.58 5.65
N VAL A 147 -6.63 22.66 4.95
CA VAL A 147 -7.92 22.99 5.56
C VAL A 147 -8.31 21.97 6.64
N PHE A 148 -8.15 20.68 6.35
CA PHE A 148 -8.42 19.64 7.32
C PHE A 148 -7.54 19.80 8.56
N ASP A 149 -6.24 19.94 8.41
CA ASP A 149 -5.27 20.02 9.50
C ASP A 149 -5.47 21.28 10.38
N LEU A 150 -5.58 22.45 9.73
CA LEU A 150 -5.60 23.75 10.41
C LEU A 150 -6.98 24.14 10.93
N CYS A 151 -8.05 23.82 10.19
CA CYS A 151 -9.37 24.36 10.47
C CYS A 151 -10.37 23.33 10.99
N ILE A 152 -10.28 22.08 10.55
CA ILE A 152 -11.21 21.01 10.96
C ILE A 152 -10.65 20.27 12.16
N LEU A 153 -9.49 19.62 12.01
CA LEU A 153 -8.80 18.88 13.06
C LEU A 153 -8.23 19.83 14.13
N LYS A 154 -7.77 21.01 13.72
CA LYS A 154 -7.12 22.01 14.58
C LYS A 154 -5.96 21.43 15.38
N ARG A 155 -5.12 20.65 14.67
CA ARG A 155 -3.98 19.98 15.30
C ARG A 155 -3.07 20.97 16.01
N GLU A 156 -2.69 20.67 17.23
CA GLU A 156 -1.80 21.50 18.04
C GLU A 156 -0.45 21.70 17.33
N GLY A 157 -0.07 22.94 17.05
CA GLY A 157 1.18 23.32 16.41
C GLY A 157 1.23 23.12 14.89
N ALA A 158 0.10 22.86 14.25
CA ALA A 158 0.00 22.66 12.78
C ALA A 158 0.59 23.84 11.99
N GLU A 159 0.45 25.08 12.51
CA GLU A 159 0.97 26.26 11.83
C GLU A 159 2.49 26.22 11.59
N LYS A 160 3.25 25.39 12.33
CA LYS A 160 4.69 25.27 12.14
C LYS A 160 5.09 24.51 10.88
N ASP A 161 4.14 23.74 10.32
CA ASP A 161 4.37 22.90 9.15
C ASP A 161 4.01 23.62 7.84
N TYR A 162 3.48 24.85 7.94
CA TYR A 162 2.97 25.61 6.79
C TYR A 162 3.52 27.05 6.77
N THR A 163 3.58 27.64 5.60
CA THR A 163 3.92 29.05 5.44
C THR A 163 2.72 29.95 5.82
N ASP A 164 2.99 31.22 6.17
CA ASP A 164 1.94 32.20 6.50
C ASP A 164 0.90 32.34 5.37
N LYS A 165 1.34 32.22 4.12
CA LYS A 165 0.45 32.25 2.96
C LYS A 165 -0.47 31.03 2.94
N GLU A 166 0.07 29.84 3.09
CA GLU A 166 -0.73 28.59 3.11
C GLU A 166 -1.75 28.59 4.26
N ILE A 167 -1.36 29.11 5.43
CA ILE A 167 -2.26 29.25 6.58
C ILE A 167 -3.41 30.22 6.25
N SER A 168 -3.10 31.37 5.63
CA SER A 168 -4.09 32.37 5.25
C SER A 168 -5.05 31.82 4.19
N ASP A 169 -4.51 31.17 3.16
CA ASP A 169 -5.28 30.57 2.07
C ASP A 169 -6.21 29.46 2.58
N ALA A 170 -5.72 28.60 3.48
CA ALA A 170 -6.53 27.54 4.08
C ALA A 170 -7.70 28.08 4.92
N LYS A 171 -7.47 29.15 5.70
CA LYS A 171 -8.52 29.82 6.48
C LYS A 171 -9.57 30.44 5.57
N LEU A 172 -9.15 31.16 4.53
CA LEU A 172 -10.05 31.76 3.54
C LEU A 172 -10.86 30.70 2.79
N GLN A 173 -10.21 29.59 2.40
CA GLN A 173 -10.89 28.46 1.76
C GLN A 173 -11.95 27.88 2.69
N PHE A 174 -11.60 27.61 3.95
CA PHE A 174 -12.53 27.05 4.94
C PHE A 174 -13.77 27.93 5.17
N GLU A 175 -13.60 29.25 5.23
CA GLU A 175 -14.71 30.20 5.37
C GLU A 175 -15.70 30.15 4.19
N ASN A 176 -15.24 29.78 3.01
CA ASN A 176 -16.05 29.69 1.79
C ASN A 176 -16.55 28.28 1.47
N MET A 177 -16.16 27.27 2.25
CA MET A 177 -16.58 25.88 2.03
C MET A 177 -18.00 25.63 2.52
N SER A 178 -18.70 24.78 1.77
CA SER A 178 -19.99 24.26 2.23
C SER A 178 -19.80 23.21 3.35
N LYS A 179 -20.84 23.00 4.15
CA LYS A 179 -20.82 21.94 5.17
C LYS A 179 -20.62 20.55 4.57
N SER A 180 -21.13 20.32 3.36
CA SER A 180 -20.96 19.05 2.65
C SER A 180 -19.50 18.82 2.24
N ASP A 181 -18.79 19.87 1.80
CA ASP A 181 -17.37 19.75 1.46
C ASP A 181 -16.50 19.46 2.69
N ILE A 182 -16.78 20.15 3.79
CA ILE A 182 -16.10 19.91 5.08
C ILE A 182 -16.30 18.45 5.53
N GLN A 183 -17.55 17.96 5.44
CA GLN A 183 -17.85 16.58 5.80
C GLN A 183 -17.18 15.58 4.86
N ARG A 184 -17.21 15.81 3.55
CA ARG A 184 -16.53 14.97 2.55
C ARG A 184 -15.04 14.84 2.82
N ILE A 185 -14.35 15.96 3.05
CA ILE A 185 -12.91 15.95 3.35
C ILE A 185 -12.62 15.16 4.62
N SER A 186 -13.38 15.42 5.67
CA SER A 186 -13.24 14.73 6.95
C SER A 186 -13.45 13.22 6.78
N ASP A 187 -14.52 12.82 6.12
CA ASP A 187 -14.85 11.43 5.88
C ASP A 187 -13.77 10.72 5.06
N ASN A 188 -13.26 11.35 3.98
CA ASN A 188 -12.27 10.74 3.11
C ASN A 188 -10.91 10.56 3.81
N ILE A 189 -10.49 11.55 4.62
CA ILE A 189 -9.21 11.46 5.33
C ILE A 189 -9.29 10.48 6.50
N LEU A 190 -10.39 10.51 7.27
CA LEU A 190 -10.52 9.69 8.49
C LEU A 190 -10.85 8.22 8.21
N LYS A 191 -11.45 7.91 7.06
CA LYS A 191 -11.78 6.53 6.67
C LYS A 191 -10.58 5.74 6.13
N GLY A 192 -9.51 6.43 5.71
CA GLY A 192 -8.36 5.76 5.12
C GLY A 192 -8.68 4.97 3.85
N LEU A 193 -7.98 3.88 3.63
CA LEU A 193 -8.09 3.05 2.42
C LEU A 193 -9.52 2.49 2.25
N PRO A 194 -10.16 2.64 1.08
CA PRO A 194 -11.44 1.98 0.79
C PRO A 194 -11.37 0.49 1.05
N GLY A 195 -12.34 -0.03 1.80
CA GLY A 195 -12.40 -1.45 2.21
C GLY A 195 -11.66 -1.76 3.53
N SER A 196 -10.95 -0.81 4.14
CA SER A 196 -10.52 -0.96 5.53
C SER A 196 -11.73 -0.74 6.46
N GLU A 197 -11.82 -1.55 7.53
CA GLU A 197 -12.89 -1.39 8.52
C GLU A 197 -12.57 -0.33 9.58
N GLU A 198 -11.35 0.24 9.55
CA GLU A 198 -10.89 1.23 10.51
C GLU A 198 -11.21 2.65 9.99
N GLY A 199 -12.25 3.25 10.55
CA GLY A 199 -12.53 4.67 10.46
C GLY A 199 -12.39 5.29 11.84
N TYR A 200 -11.93 6.55 11.90
CA TYR A 200 -11.74 7.27 13.16
C TYR A 200 -12.76 8.40 13.28
N SER A 201 -13.26 8.67 14.49
CA SER A 201 -13.79 9.99 14.83
C SER A 201 -12.63 11.00 14.94
N LEU A 202 -12.94 12.30 14.89
CA LEU A 202 -11.91 13.36 15.06
C LEU A 202 -11.20 13.24 16.41
N GLU A 203 -11.93 12.89 17.47
CA GLU A 203 -11.39 12.69 18.81
C GLU A 203 -10.43 11.48 18.86
N GLU A 204 -10.82 10.35 18.29
CA GLU A 204 -9.99 9.16 18.23
C GLU A 204 -8.73 9.42 17.40
N PHE A 205 -8.88 10.11 16.25
CA PHE A 205 -7.76 10.45 15.40
C PHE A 205 -6.77 11.39 16.11
N THR A 206 -7.27 12.41 16.83
CA THR A 206 -6.43 13.29 17.66
C THR A 206 -5.69 12.50 18.74
N ALA A 207 -6.37 11.59 19.43
CA ALA A 207 -5.73 10.73 20.43
C ALA A 207 -4.65 9.82 19.81
N MET A 208 -4.87 9.33 18.60
CA MET A 208 -3.87 8.56 17.88
C MET A 208 -2.66 9.40 17.48
N LEU A 209 -2.85 10.64 17.00
CA LEU A 209 -1.75 11.58 16.72
C LEU A 209 -0.90 11.85 17.96
N ASP A 210 -1.52 11.96 19.13
CA ASP A 210 -0.81 12.15 20.39
C ASP A 210 0.14 11.00 20.74
N THR A 211 -0.15 9.77 20.28
CA THR A 211 0.75 8.62 20.48
C THR A 211 2.06 8.75 19.71
N TYR A 212 2.10 9.61 18.70
CA TYR A 212 3.28 9.88 17.88
C TYR A 212 4.08 11.12 18.34
N LYS A 213 3.64 11.82 19.38
CA LYS A 213 4.41 12.94 19.95
C LYS A 213 5.82 12.46 20.35
N GLY A 214 6.84 13.11 19.78
CA GLY A 214 8.25 12.75 19.99
C GLY A 214 8.77 11.59 19.13
N ILE A 215 8.00 11.13 18.16
CA ILE A 215 8.44 10.15 17.14
C ILE A 215 8.70 10.90 15.84
N ASP A 216 9.93 11.29 15.61
CA ASP A 216 10.39 11.85 14.35
C ASP A 216 10.71 10.75 13.32
N ALA A 217 11.12 11.14 12.11
CA ALA A 217 11.46 10.19 11.04
C ALA A 217 12.61 9.25 11.44
N ASN A 218 13.59 9.72 12.21
CA ASN A 218 14.71 8.89 12.65
C ASN A 218 14.25 7.83 13.65
N LYS A 219 13.39 8.22 14.58
CA LYS A 219 12.82 7.28 15.56
C LYS A 219 11.90 6.27 14.91
N LEU A 220 11.04 6.72 13.98
CA LEU A 220 10.16 5.81 13.23
C LEU A 220 10.97 4.82 12.39
N ARG A 221 12.01 5.29 11.69
CA ARG A 221 12.93 4.43 10.91
C ARG A 221 13.65 3.40 11.79
N LEU A 222 14.07 3.80 12.98
CA LEU A 222 14.65 2.87 13.95
C LEU A 222 13.63 1.82 14.42
N ASN A 223 12.41 2.22 14.72
CA ASN A 223 11.32 1.30 15.11
C ASN A 223 10.99 0.30 14.00
N LEU A 224 10.99 0.75 12.73
CA LEU A 224 10.83 -0.13 11.56
C LEU A 224 11.95 -1.18 11.50
N VAL A 225 13.21 -0.77 11.63
CA VAL A 225 14.35 -1.70 11.60
C VAL A 225 14.27 -2.71 12.75
N GLN A 226 13.88 -2.27 13.94
CA GLN A 226 13.71 -3.16 15.08
C GLN A 226 12.58 -4.18 14.83
N PHE A 227 11.44 -3.75 14.30
CA PHE A 227 10.35 -4.65 13.89
C PHE A 227 10.84 -5.68 12.87
N LEU A 228 11.52 -5.23 11.81
CA LEU A 228 12.05 -6.12 10.77
C LEU A 228 13.09 -7.11 11.32
N SER A 229 13.94 -6.69 12.24
CA SER A 229 14.93 -7.55 12.87
C SER A 229 14.30 -8.71 13.67
N GLU A 230 13.06 -8.51 14.14
CA GLU A 230 12.33 -9.53 14.89
C GLU A 230 11.52 -10.49 13.97
N ILE A 231 10.93 -9.98 12.88
CA ILE A 231 10.04 -10.78 12.03
C ILE A 231 10.74 -11.42 10.83
N ILE A 232 11.77 -10.79 10.26
CA ILE A 232 12.42 -11.30 9.05
C ILE A 232 13.10 -12.65 9.24
N PRO A 233 13.78 -12.96 10.37
CA PRO A 233 14.30 -14.31 10.60
C PRO A 233 13.21 -15.39 10.60
N VAL A 234 12.01 -15.06 11.12
CA VAL A 234 10.85 -15.97 11.09
C VAL A 234 10.36 -16.14 9.64
N ALA A 235 10.18 -15.04 8.92
CA ALA A 235 9.77 -15.07 7.51
C ALA A 235 10.75 -15.90 6.65
N GLU A 236 12.06 -15.70 6.83
CA GLU A 236 13.09 -16.42 6.12
C GLU A 236 13.03 -17.92 6.39
N SER A 237 12.88 -18.34 7.66
CA SER A 237 12.74 -19.76 8.04
C SER A 237 11.53 -20.44 7.45
N LEU A 238 10.48 -19.68 7.14
CA LEU A 238 9.22 -20.13 6.55
C LEU A 238 9.18 -19.99 5.02
N GLY A 239 10.23 -19.42 4.39
CA GLY A 239 10.25 -19.13 2.96
C GLY A 239 9.32 -18.01 2.52
N LEU A 240 8.85 -17.18 3.46
CA LEU A 240 8.01 -16.03 3.18
C LEU A 240 8.81 -14.87 2.58
N ARG A 241 8.15 -14.08 1.78
CA ARG A 241 8.64 -12.84 1.17
C ARG A 241 7.85 -11.68 1.74
N MET A 242 8.44 -11.00 2.70
CA MET A 242 7.89 -9.75 3.24
C MET A 242 8.19 -8.64 2.25
N CYS A 243 7.21 -7.82 1.89
CA CYS A 243 7.41 -6.70 0.99
C CYS A 243 6.74 -5.44 1.53
N ILE A 244 7.56 -4.45 1.86
CA ILE A 244 7.07 -3.18 2.36
C ILE A 244 6.50 -2.34 1.22
N HIS A 245 5.27 -1.84 1.41
CA HIS A 245 4.67 -0.84 0.53
C HIS A 245 5.28 0.54 0.82
N PRO A 246 5.64 1.34 -0.21
CA PRO A 246 6.07 2.72 0.01
C PRO A 246 4.98 3.57 0.65
N ASP A 247 5.38 4.66 1.29
CA ASP A 247 4.45 5.63 1.87
C ASP A 247 3.50 6.19 0.78
N ASP A 248 2.23 6.40 1.13
CA ASP A 248 1.22 6.95 0.22
C ASP A 248 0.28 7.94 0.95
N PRO A 249 0.48 9.25 0.76
CA PRO A 249 1.52 9.89 -0.05
C PRO A 249 2.92 9.77 0.55
N PRO A 250 3.98 9.88 -0.29
CA PRO A 250 5.36 9.65 0.12
C PRO A 250 6.05 10.87 0.76
N PHE A 251 5.31 11.66 1.51
CA PHE A 251 5.82 12.83 2.23
C PHE A 251 5.09 12.99 3.58
N PRO A 252 5.72 13.66 4.57
CA PRO A 252 5.09 13.89 5.88
C PRO A 252 3.77 14.63 5.76
N LEU A 253 2.79 14.23 6.58
CA LEU A 253 1.49 14.88 6.64
C LEU A 253 0.93 14.82 8.07
N LEU A 254 0.15 15.83 8.46
CA LEU A 254 -0.47 15.92 9.78
C LEU A 254 0.53 15.76 10.95
N GLY A 255 1.77 16.25 10.76
CA GLY A 255 2.86 16.08 11.72
C GLY A 255 3.44 14.67 11.82
N LEU A 256 2.95 13.71 11.00
CA LEU A 256 3.41 12.32 10.99
C LEU A 256 4.56 12.14 9.99
N PRO A 257 5.67 11.50 10.38
CA PRO A 257 6.78 11.23 9.46
C PRO A 257 6.45 10.12 8.46
N ARG A 258 7.16 10.12 7.32
CA ARG A 258 7.20 9.07 6.32
C ARG A 258 8.65 8.60 6.17
N VAL A 259 8.89 7.30 6.03
CA VAL A 259 10.23 6.71 6.09
C VAL A 259 10.50 5.63 5.04
N VAL A 260 9.59 5.47 4.08
CA VAL A 260 9.70 4.52 2.94
C VAL A 260 9.27 5.24 1.66
N SER A 261 9.99 6.27 1.28
CA SER A 261 9.59 7.18 0.19
C SER A 261 10.64 7.37 -0.90
N LYS A 262 11.90 7.08 -0.59
CA LYS A 262 13.05 7.34 -1.47
C LYS A 262 14.03 6.16 -1.47
N ILE A 263 14.94 6.16 -2.43
CA ILE A 263 15.95 5.11 -2.57
C ILE A 263 16.80 4.93 -1.32
N GLU A 264 17.13 6.03 -0.62
CA GLU A 264 17.95 6.01 0.59
C GLU A 264 17.25 5.30 1.74
N ASP A 265 15.91 5.38 1.80
CA ASP A 265 15.12 4.67 2.81
C ASP A 265 15.23 3.15 2.61
N TYR A 266 15.10 2.67 1.38
CA TYR A 266 15.28 1.25 1.06
C TYR A 266 16.70 0.79 1.32
N GLN A 267 17.70 1.59 0.93
CA GLN A 267 19.09 1.26 1.19
C GLN A 267 19.35 1.11 2.70
N TYR A 268 18.85 2.06 3.51
CA TYR A 268 18.97 1.99 4.96
C TYR A 268 18.33 0.74 5.55
N ILE A 269 17.11 0.39 5.10
CA ILE A 269 16.39 -0.80 5.56
C ILE A 269 17.17 -2.08 5.23
N PHE A 270 17.68 -2.20 4.01
CA PHE A 270 18.38 -3.41 3.56
C PHE A 270 19.81 -3.52 4.12
N ASP A 271 20.48 -2.42 4.38
CA ASP A 271 21.78 -2.43 5.09
C ASP A 271 21.63 -2.93 6.52
N LYS A 272 20.51 -2.61 7.18
CA LYS A 272 20.23 -3.05 8.56
C LYS A 272 19.67 -4.46 8.64
N VAL A 273 18.85 -4.87 7.68
CA VAL A 273 18.19 -6.18 7.64
C VAL A 273 18.37 -6.80 6.24
N PRO A 274 19.55 -7.38 5.95
CA PRO A 274 19.97 -7.74 4.60
C PRO A 274 19.33 -9.00 4.00
N SER A 275 18.49 -9.75 4.74
CA SER A 275 17.81 -10.95 4.22
C SER A 275 17.03 -10.66 2.94
N ILE A 276 17.05 -11.61 1.99
CA ILE A 276 16.25 -11.53 0.77
C ILE A 276 14.73 -11.64 1.05
N SER A 277 14.34 -12.18 2.19
CA SER A 277 12.95 -12.20 2.63
C SER A 277 12.43 -10.82 3.01
N ASN A 278 13.32 -9.83 3.19
CA ASN A 278 13.01 -8.42 3.36
C ASN A 278 13.07 -7.72 2.00
N GLY A 279 11.93 -7.42 1.42
CA GLY A 279 11.82 -6.88 0.07
C GLY A 279 10.83 -5.74 -0.04
N ILE A 280 10.43 -5.45 -1.27
CA ILE A 280 9.66 -4.27 -1.67
C ILE A 280 8.38 -4.70 -2.38
N THR A 281 7.28 -4.05 -2.05
CA THR A 281 6.17 -3.82 -2.96
C THR A 281 6.51 -2.58 -3.77
N PHE A 282 6.94 -2.76 -5.02
CA PHE A 282 7.33 -1.63 -5.86
C PHE A 282 6.08 -0.99 -6.47
N CYS A 283 5.60 0.08 -5.81
CA CYS A 283 4.44 0.85 -6.25
C CYS A 283 4.90 2.09 -7.03
N THR A 284 4.72 2.06 -8.35
CA THR A 284 5.12 3.17 -9.23
C THR A 284 4.28 4.43 -8.99
N GLY A 285 3.00 4.27 -8.61
CA GLY A 285 2.14 5.42 -8.30
C GLY A 285 2.56 6.16 -7.04
N SER A 286 2.82 5.44 -5.93
CA SER A 286 3.25 6.09 -4.67
C SER A 286 4.63 6.73 -4.81
N LEU A 287 5.63 5.97 -5.27
CA LEU A 287 6.99 6.49 -5.46
C LEU A 287 7.04 7.60 -6.51
N GLY A 288 6.21 7.51 -7.55
CA GLY A 288 6.14 8.48 -8.64
C GLY A 288 5.54 9.83 -8.26
N VAL A 289 4.95 9.96 -7.06
CA VAL A 289 4.50 11.27 -6.55
C VAL A 289 5.68 12.20 -6.26
N ILE A 290 6.86 11.67 -5.95
CA ILE A 290 8.09 12.47 -5.76
C ILE A 290 8.79 12.63 -7.12
N PRO A 291 8.90 13.86 -7.66
CA PRO A 291 9.51 14.10 -8.97
C PRO A 291 10.97 13.64 -9.09
N GLU A 292 11.70 13.70 -7.98
CA GLU A 292 13.14 13.36 -7.90
C GLU A 292 13.38 11.84 -7.87
N ASN A 293 12.35 11.02 -7.70
CA ASN A 293 12.47 9.57 -7.73
C ASN A 293 12.66 9.06 -9.17
N ASP A 294 13.87 8.66 -9.52
CA ASP A 294 14.13 7.90 -10.74
C ASP A 294 13.64 6.45 -10.54
N LEU A 295 12.40 6.18 -10.94
CA LEU A 295 11.76 4.88 -10.71
C LEU A 295 12.49 3.72 -11.39
N PRO A 296 12.96 3.82 -12.66
CA PRO A 296 13.81 2.80 -13.28
C PRO A 296 15.08 2.53 -12.50
N PHE A 297 15.75 3.57 -12.00
CA PHE A 297 16.96 3.42 -11.19
C PHE A 297 16.67 2.74 -9.85
N ILE A 298 15.61 3.15 -9.14
CA ILE A 298 15.18 2.52 -7.88
C ILE A 298 14.85 1.04 -8.12
N PHE A 299 14.05 0.74 -9.16
CA PHE A 299 13.70 -0.63 -9.49
C PHE A 299 14.94 -1.49 -9.75
N ASN A 300 15.84 -1.03 -10.63
CA ASN A 300 17.03 -1.78 -11.01
C ASN A 300 17.99 -1.99 -9.83
N SER A 301 18.09 -1.01 -8.92
CA SER A 301 18.92 -1.10 -7.71
C SER A 301 18.48 -2.23 -6.77
N PHE A 302 17.19 -2.50 -6.70
CA PHE A 302 16.61 -3.48 -5.78
C PHE A 302 15.79 -4.58 -6.48
N ALA A 303 15.94 -4.78 -7.77
CA ALA A 303 15.12 -5.68 -8.57
C ALA A 303 15.03 -7.12 -8.00
N ASN A 304 16.10 -7.61 -7.39
CA ASN A 304 16.13 -8.92 -6.75
C ASN A 304 15.26 -9.02 -5.48
N ARG A 305 14.89 -7.88 -4.88
CA ARG A 305 14.07 -7.74 -3.67
C ARG A 305 12.65 -7.27 -3.96
N VAL A 306 12.32 -6.97 -5.21
CA VAL A 306 10.95 -6.68 -5.61
C VAL A 306 10.17 -7.97 -5.62
N HIS A 307 9.29 -8.18 -4.64
CA HIS A 307 8.48 -9.39 -4.53
C HIS A 307 7.07 -9.20 -5.08
N PHE A 308 6.61 -7.95 -5.14
CA PHE A 308 5.31 -7.57 -5.65
C PHE A 308 5.39 -6.22 -6.37
N LEU A 309 4.57 -6.04 -7.40
CA LEU A 309 4.54 -4.82 -8.22
C LEU A 309 3.14 -4.21 -8.21
N HIS A 310 3.08 -2.90 -7.99
CA HIS A 310 1.93 -2.07 -8.31
C HIS A 310 2.27 -1.19 -9.50
N LEU A 311 1.74 -1.53 -10.66
CA LEU A 311 1.91 -0.73 -11.87
C LEU A 311 0.77 0.29 -11.96
N ARG A 312 0.95 1.41 -11.30
CA ARG A 312 0.01 2.52 -11.17
C ARG A 312 0.68 3.79 -11.64
N SER A 313 -0.07 4.73 -12.22
CA SER A 313 0.42 6.05 -12.61
C SER A 313 -0.35 7.14 -11.88
N THR A 314 0.34 8.21 -11.51
CA THR A 314 -0.24 9.42 -10.93
C THR A 314 0.17 10.61 -11.77
N LYS A 315 -0.65 11.66 -11.78
CA LYS A 315 -0.33 12.94 -12.38
C LYS A 315 -0.32 14.01 -11.30
N ARG A 316 0.75 14.81 -11.31
CA ARG A 316 1.03 15.85 -10.32
C ARG A 316 0.81 17.23 -10.94
N ASP A 317 0.67 18.22 -10.07
CA ASP A 317 0.84 19.64 -10.41
C ASP A 317 1.97 20.26 -9.58
N ASP A 318 2.21 21.55 -9.82
CA ASP A 318 3.24 22.33 -9.13
C ASP A 318 2.80 22.79 -7.72
N GLU A 319 1.55 22.53 -7.33
CA GLU A 319 0.96 22.93 -6.04
C GLU A 319 1.01 21.79 -5.00
N GLY A 320 1.53 20.62 -5.39
CA GLY A 320 1.62 19.44 -4.54
C GLY A 320 0.37 18.57 -4.57
N ASN A 321 -0.56 18.81 -5.49
CA ASN A 321 -1.68 17.94 -5.75
C ASN A 321 -1.27 16.81 -6.68
N PHE A 322 -1.98 15.68 -6.58
CA PHE A 322 -1.88 14.60 -7.55
C PHE A 322 -3.16 13.79 -7.59
N PHE A 323 -3.39 13.15 -8.71
CA PHE A 323 -4.50 12.22 -8.87
C PHE A 323 -4.03 10.94 -9.57
N GLU A 324 -4.81 9.88 -9.40
CA GLU A 324 -4.58 8.61 -10.10
C GLU A 324 -4.89 8.82 -11.58
N ALA A 325 -3.89 8.68 -12.42
CA ALA A 325 -3.99 8.89 -13.88
C ALA A 325 -4.03 7.56 -14.62
N ASP A 326 -4.47 7.60 -15.86
CA ASP A 326 -4.33 6.47 -16.76
C ASP A 326 -2.85 6.08 -16.90
N HIS A 327 -2.59 4.78 -17.08
CA HIS A 327 -1.25 4.22 -17.01
C HIS A 327 -0.23 4.90 -17.94
N LEU A 328 -0.67 5.36 -19.10
CA LEU A 328 0.19 5.98 -20.11
C LEU A 328 0.09 7.52 -20.16
N GLU A 329 -0.81 8.13 -19.35
CA GLU A 329 -1.08 9.57 -19.38
C GLU A 329 -0.60 10.29 -18.11
N GLY A 330 -0.18 9.54 -17.10
CA GLY A 330 0.42 10.07 -15.87
C GLY A 330 1.91 10.39 -16.04
N ASP A 331 2.54 10.75 -14.93
CA ASP A 331 3.95 11.16 -14.88
C ASP A 331 4.92 9.98 -14.78
N VAL A 332 4.41 8.75 -14.63
CA VAL A 332 5.23 7.53 -14.61
C VAL A 332 5.53 7.12 -16.05
N ASP A 333 6.81 7.02 -16.42
CA ASP A 333 7.21 6.37 -17.67
C ASP A 333 6.96 4.86 -17.56
N MET A 334 5.70 4.48 -17.76
CA MET A 334 5.26 3.09 -17.65
C MET A 334 5.94 2.18 -18.69
N HIS A 335 6.30 2.72 -19.85
CA HIS A 335 7.01 1.97 -20.88
C HIS A 335 8.40 1.54 -20.39
N GLU A 336 9.18 2.47 -19.82
CA GLU A 336 10.51 2.14 -19.29
C GLU A 336 10.41 1.22 -18.05
N ILE A 337 9.42 1.41 -17.19
CA ILE A 337 9.17 0.50 -16.06
C ILE A 337 8.87 -0.91 -16.54
N ILE A 338 7.97 -1.09 -17.49
CA ILE A 338 7.63 -2.42 -18.04
C ILE A 338 8.87 -3.07 -18.67
N LYS A 339 9.71 -2.30 -19.35
CA LYS A 339 10.98 -2.79 -19.92
C LYS A 339 11.91 -3.32 -18.82
N CYS A 340 12.09 -2.55 -17.73
CA CYS A 340 12.87 -2.99 -16.57
C CYS A 340 12.30 -4.29 -15.96
N VAL A 341 10.99 -4.37 -15.79
CA VAL A 341 10.28 -5.55 -15.27
C VAL A 341 10.49 -6.77 -16.17
N ILE A 342 10.42 -6.63 -17.50
CA ILE A 342 10.64 -7.72 -18.44
C ILE A 342 12.11 -8.21 -18.39
N ILE A 343 13.07 -7.31 -18.27
CA ILE A 343 14.48 -7.64 -18.13
C ILE A 343 14.72 -8.48 -16.86
N GLU A 344 14.18 -8.01 -15.72
CA GLU A 344 14.29 -8.74 -14.45
C GLU A 344 13.58 -10.10 -14.51
N GLN A 345 12.40 -10.16 -15.14
CA GLN A 345 11.67 -11.41 -15.30
C GLN A 345 12.48 -12.43 -16.11
N ARG A 346 13.16 -12.00 -17.17
CA ARG A 346 14.05 -12.86 -17.97
C ARG A 346 15.25 -13.31 -17.15
N ARG A 347 15.84 -12.42 -16.36
CA ARG A 347 16.95 -12.75 -15.46
C ARG A 347 16.53 -13.82 -14.43
N ARG A 348 15.37 -13.61 -13.76
CA ARG A 348 14.83 -14.60 -12.81
C ARG A 348 14.60 -15.96 -13.45
N ALA A 349 14.08 -15.98 -14.66
CA ALA A 349 13.87 -17.22 -15.40
C ALA A 349 15.18 -17.93 -15.73
N SER A 350 16.24 -17.21 -16.10
CA SER A 350 17.57 -17.79 -16.36
C SER A 350 18.23 -18.33 -15.09
N GLU A 351 17.96 -17.74 -13.94
CA GLU A 351 18.41 -18.14 -12.61
C GLU A 351 17.50 -19.18 -11.95
N ASN A 352 16.45 -19.63 -12.63
CA ASN A 352 15.43 -20.55 -12.11
C ASN A 352 14.74 -20.05 -10.82
N ARG A 353 14.56 -18.74 -10.71
CA ARG A 353 13.87 -18.05 -9.60
C ARG A 353 12.38 -17.88 -9.89
N ASP A 354 11.63 -17.54 -8.86
CA ASP A 354 10.20 -17.27 -8.97
C ASP A 354 9.91 -16.06 -9.87
N CYS A 355 8.81 -16.15 -10.61
CA CYS A 355 8.31 -15.07 -11.44
C CYS A 355 7.84 -13.88 -10.58
N LEU A 356 7.85 -12.70 -11.18
CA LEU A 356 7.25 -11.52 -10.58
C LEU A 356 5.72 -11.65 -10.54
N LEU A 357 5.13 -11.14 -9.46
CA LEU A 357 3.70 -10.93 -9.28
C LEU A 357 3.41 -9.46 -9.50
N TYR A 358 2.33 -9.13 -10.20
CA TYR A 358 1.93 -7.74 -10.33
C TYR A 358 0.41 -7.58 -10.28
N THR A 359 -0.02 -6.47 -9.74
CA THR A 359 -1.33 -5.88 -9.95
C THR A 359 -1.15 -4.54 -10.66
N SER A 360 -2.11 -4.18 -11.46
CA SER A 360 -2.14 -2.91 -12.19
C SER A 360 -3.40 -2.18 -11.76
N PRO A 361 -3.44 -1.64 -10.52
CA PRO A 361 -4.60 -0.87 -10.10
C PRO A 361 -4.69 0.37 -10.98
N SER A 362 -5.84 0.55 -11.63
CA SER A 362 -6.14 1.81 -12.30
C SER A 362 -6.83 2.75 -11.30
N PRO A 363 -6.84 4.07 -11.56
CA PRO A 363 -7.63 5.02 -10.75
C PRO A 363 -9.10 4.62 -10.70
N ARG A 364 -9.51 3.87 -11.66
CA ARG A 364 -10.85 3.35 -11.86
C ARG A 364 -11.13 2.13 -10.98
N ASP A 365 -10.11 1.42 -10.47
CA ASP A 365 -10.29 0.18 -9.70
C ASP A 365 -11.02 0.38 -8.36
N ALA A 366 -10.98 1.58 -7.80
CA ALA A 366 -11.66 1.87 -6.54
C ALA A 366 -13.19 2.07 -6.69
N HIS A 367 -13.67 2.41 -7.90
CA HIS A 367 -15.08 2.68 -8.17
C HIS A 367 -15.63 2.05 -9.46
N GLU A 368 -14.81 1.63 -10.38
CA GLU A 368 -15.21 1.04 -11.66
C GLU A 368 -15.41 -0.46 -11.65
N SER A 369 -15.53 -1.05 -10.53
CA SER A 369 -16.15 -2.37 -10.45
C SER A 369 -17.64 -2.34 -10.84
N ARG A 370 -18.11 -1.21 -11.35
CA ARG A 370 -19.40 -1.11 -12.04
C ARG A 370 -19.18 -1.17 -13.55
N MET A 371 -18.84 -2.35 -14.07
CA MET A 371 -19.15 -2.61 -15.48
C MET A 371 -20.64 -2.31 -15.69
N PRO A 372 -21.01 -1.54 -16.73
CA PRO A 372 -22.41 -1.37 -17.03
C PRO A 372 -23.03 -2.75 -17.25
N SER A 373 -24.06 -3.07 -16.49
CA SER A 373 -24.87 -4.26 -16.69
C SER A 373 -25.72 -4.06 -17.93
N SER A 374 -25.11 -3.93 -19.12
CA SER A 374 -25.83 -4.03 -20.39
C SER A 374 -24.86 -3.89 -21.56
N ALA A 375 -24.45 -4.99 -22.08
CA ALA A 375 -24.32 -5.23 -23.51
C ALA A 375 -24.49 -6.72 -23.76
#